data_4627c20cca0fabaa8aa0ec24734c0f9e
#
_entry.id   4627c20cca0fabaa8aa0ec24734c0f9e
#
_cell.length_a   1.000
_cell.length_b   1.000
_cell.length_c   1.000
_cell.angle_alpha   90.00
_cell.angle_beta   90.00
_cell.angle_gamma   90.00
#
_symmetry.space_group_name_H-M   'P 1'
#
loop_
_entity.id
_entity.type
_entity.pdbx_description
1 polymer ?
#
loop_
_entity_poly.entity_id
_entity_poly.type
_entity_poly.pdbx_seq_one_letter_code
_entity_poly.pdbx_strand_id
1 'polypeptide(L)'
;MEPPARSDTGGGTSEAGARKRRPRRDNAACSSKLSRETDAGRLLLFRTPAWEPGPRPQHCPGDGFSLTSKNENARRPAAMSLFNTVRNTIVPVHKEGYPFVAAFFVASLVLGWIFKPLFWIGMIFTLWCAYFFRDPERVTPQDDDLVISPADGKVSAIQMVTPPAELNLGSEPMLRISVFMNVFNCHVNRAPMRGRIVSINYRSGSFVNAELDKASEDNERNGLVIETRHGQIGVVQIAGLVARRILCWANPNEPVDAGERFGLIRFGSRLDVFLPAGAAPRVSLGQTAVAGETVIAEFASAKGPVISRRS
;
A
#
# COMPACT_ATOMS: atom_id res chain seq x y z
N MET A 1 33.49 -6.56 55.23
CA MET A 1 33.31 -5.36 56.07
C MET A 1 31.93 -4.85 55.75
N GLU A 2 31.05 -5.12 56.70
CA GLU A 2 29.64 -4.86 56.74
C GLU A 2 29.36 -3.38 57.16
N PRO A 3 28.08 -2.96 57.07
CA PRO A 3 27.61 -1.56 57.02
C PRO A 3 27.35 -0.95 58.43
N PRO A 4 26.81 0.23 58.53
CA PRO A 4 25.49 0.41 59.13
C PRO A 4 24.63 1.49 58.47
N ALA A 5 23.29 1.37 58.37
CA ALA A 5 22.16 1.36 59.31
C ALA A 5 21.63 2.73 59.69
N ARG A 6 20.36 2.97 59.31
CA ARG A 6 19.22 3.60 60.00
C ARG A 6 19.26 5.04 60.57
N SER A 7 18.17 5.77 60.25
CA SER A 7 17.13 6.35 61.12
C SER A 7 16.19 7.25 60.32
N ASP A 8 14.95 7.04 60.17
CA ASP A 8 13.75 7.12 61.03
C ASP A 8 13.33 8.55 61.43
N THR A 9 12.02 8.71 61.37
CA THR A 9 11.07 9.65 61.97
C THR A 9 10.64 10.80 61.07
N GLY A 10 9.38 11.01 60.86
CA GLY A 10 8.09 11.08 61.46
C GLY A 10 7.28 12.05 60.65
N GLY A 11 6.07 11.88 60.29
CA GLY A 11 4.90 11.94 61.14
C GLY A 11 4.15 13.24 60.87
N GLY A 12 2.90 13.19 60.42
CA GLY A 12 2.08 14.39 60.33
C GLY A 12 0.77 14.18 59.61
N THR A 13 -0.23 13.81 60.31
CA THR A 13 -1.66 13.65 60.07
C THR A 13 -2.39 14.98 59.78
N SER A 14 -3.50 14.93 59.04
CA SER A 14 -4.79 15.61 59.27
C SER A 14 -5.52 15.82 57.95
N GLU A 15 -6.55 15.09 57.69
CA GLU A 15 -8.00 15.29 57.93
C GLU A 15 -8.69 16.32 57.01
N ALA A 16 -9.66 15.76 56.30
CA ALA A 16 -11.08 16.08 56.19
C ALA A 16 -11.54 17.23 55.28
N GLY A 17 -12.48 16.87 54.43
CA GLY A 17 -13.32 17.85 53.72
C GLY A 17 -14.25 17.24 52.65
N ALA A 18 -15.30 16.57 53.14
CA ALA A 18 -16.40 16.05 52.31
C ALA A 18 -17.35 17.16 51.84
N ARG A 19 -17.93 17.00 50.65
CA ARG A 19 -19.33 17.38 50.28
C ARG A 19 -19.57 17.03 48.83
N LYS A 20 -20.28 15.95 48.60
CA LYS A 20 -21.68 15.74 48.25
C LYS A 20 -22.35 16.87 47.46
N ARG A 21 -22.78 16.55 46.23
CA ARG A 21 -24.18 16.71 45.74
C ARG A 21 -24.35 16.11 44.31
N ARG A 22 -25.19 15.06 44.21
CA ARG A 22 -26.02 14.73 43.03
C ARG A 22 -27.33 15.53 43.17
N PRO A 23 -28.13 15.75 42.12
CA PRO A 23 -29.23 14.89 41.74
C PRO A 23 -29.32 14.64 40.20
N ARG A 24 -29.66 13.46 39.72
CA ARG A 24 -30.98 12.86 39.50
C ARG A 24 -31.96 13.69 38.65
N ARG A 25 -32.33 13.09 37.52
CA ARG A 25 -33.71 12.76 37.02
C ARG A 25 -33.63 12.61 35.50
N ASP A 26 -34.38 11.84 34.75
CA ASP A 26 -35.27 10.67 34.94
C ASP A 26 -35.58 10.14 33.53
N ASN A 27 -35.68 8.84 33.43
CA ASN A 27 -36.64 8.02 32.70
C ASN A 27 -37.16 8.43 31.31
N ALA A 28 -36.98 7.52 30.35
CA ALA A 28 -38.13 6.86 29.78
C ALA A 28 -37.75 5.53 29.13
N ALA A 29 -38.14 4.48 29.80
CA ALA A 29 -38.20 3.13 29.27
C ALA A 29 -39.37 3.01 28.29
N CYS A 30 -39.16 2.37 27.14
CA CYS A 30 -40.25 1.76 26.39
C CYS A 30 -39.91 0.31 26.13
N SER A 31 -40.54 -0.53 26.95
CA SER A 31 -40.62 -1.97 26.83
C SER A 31 -41.85 -2.34 26.03
N SER A 32 -41.76 -3.20 25.04
CA SER A 32 -42.86 -4.09 24.64
C SER A 32 -42.32 -5.30 23.89
N LYS A 33 -42.21 -6.38 24.59
CA LYS A 33 -42.99 -7.64 24.48
C LYS A 33 -42.80 -8.44 23.18
N LEU A 34 -42.12 -9.57 23.39
CA LEU A 34 -42.23 -10.82 22.62
C LEU A 34 -43.69 -11.24 22.46
N SER A 35 -44.07 -11.66 21.28
CA SER A 35 -45.01 -12.77 21.07
C SER A 35 -44.56 -13.61 19.87
N ARG A 36 -44.30 -14.86 20.14
CA ARG A 36 -44.21 -15.96 19.17
C ARG A 36 -45.60 -16.22 18.64
N GLU A 37 -45.72 -16.32 17.34
CA GLU A 37 -46.77 -17.18 16.75
C GLU A 37 -46.22 -17.77 15.44
N THR A 38 -46.21 -19.08 15.41
CA THR A 38 -46.04 -19.94 14.26
C THR A 38 -47.30 -19.96 13.46
N ASP A 39 -47.27 -19.68 12.15
CA ASP A 39 -48.20 -20.35 11.28
C ASP A 39 -47.67 -20.54 9.84
N ALA A 40 -48.14 -21.63 9.27
CA ALA A 40 -47.70 -22.24 8.05
C ALA A 40 -48.25 -21.61 6.78
N GLY A 41 -47.46 -21.60 5.72
CA GLY A 41 -47.95 -21.83 4.36
C GLY A 41 -48.74 -20.73 3.70
N ARG A 42 -48.07 -19.84 2.92
CA ARG A 42 -48.70 -19.27 1.74
C ARG A 42 -47.69 -18.82 0.72
N LEU A 43 -47.64 -19.59 -0.36
CA LEU A 43 -46.91 -19.27 -1.60
C LEU A 43 -47.52 -18.03 -2.23
N LEU A 44 -46.89 -16.85 -2.12
CA LEU A 44 -47.27 -15.65 -2.82
C LEU A 44 -46.41 -15.49 -4.06
N LEU A 45 -47.01 -15.77 -5.21
CA LEU A 45 -46.53 -15.39 -6.54
C LEU A 45 -46.35 -13.87 -6.60
N PHE A 46 -45.14 -13.39 -6.62
CA PHE A 46 -44.80 -12.01 -6.94
C PHE A 46 -45.04 -11.77 -8.43
N ARG A 47 -46.17 -11.11 -8.74
CA ARG A 47 -46.46 -10.52 -10.03
C ARG A 47 -45.56 -9.32 -10.21
N THR A 48 -44.64 -9.36 -11.18
CA THR A 48 -43.86 -8.21 -11.62
C THR A 48 -44.82 -7.13 -12.17
N PRO A 49 -44.73 -5.87 -11.75
CA PRO A 49 -45.47 -4.80 -12.37
C PRO A 49 -44.94 -4.56 -13.78
N ALA A 50 -45.88 -4.51 -14.74
CA ALA A 50 -45.60 -4.15 -16.12
C ALA A 50 -45.10 -2.69 -16.17
N TRP A 51 -43.99 -2.49 -16.86
CA TRP A 51 -43.40 -1.18 -17.12
C TRP A 51 -44.33 -0.43 -18.12
N GLU A 52 -45.00 0.65 -17.66
CA GLU A 52 -45.71 1.56 -18.52
C GLU A 52 -44.79 2.71 -18.96
N PRO A 53 -44.69 3.01 -20.26
CA PRO A 53 -43.90 4.15 -20.72
C PRO A 53 -44.59 5.45 -20.35
N GLY A 54 -43.91 6.30 -19.58
CA GLY A 54 -44.36 7.63 -19.20
C GLY A 54 -44.56 8.57 -20.41
N PRO A 55 -45.33 9.65 -20.26
CA PRO A 55 -45.72 10.54 -21.35
C PRO A 55 -44.50 11.25 -21.97
N ARG A 56 -44.50 11.31 -23.31
CA ARG A 56 -43.50 12.03 -24.11
C ARG A 56 -43.49 13.52 -23.75
N PRO A 57 -42.32 14.14 -23.62
CA PRO A 57 -42.24 15.59 -23.41
C PRO A 57 -42.78 16.33 -24.62
N GLN A 58 -43.69 17.26 -24.35
CA GLN A 58 -44.28 18.14 -25.33
C GLN A 58 -43.24 19.12 -25.88
N HIS A 59 -43.28 19.30 -27.18
CA HIS A 59 -42.50 20.22 -27.98
C HIS A 59 -42.73 21.67 -27.52
N CYS A 60 -41.67 22.35 -27.03
CA CYS A 60 -41.68 23.81 -26.89
C CYS A 60 -41.23 24.44 -28.20
N PRO A 61 -41.95 25.43 -28.73
CA PRO A 61 -41.55 26.15 -29.94
C PRO A 61 -40.47 27.20 -29.63
N GLY A 62 -39.45 27.13 -30.40
CA GLY A 62 -38.43 28.04 -30.86
C GLY A 62 -38.10 29.29 -30.06
N ASP A 63 -36.86 29.31 -29.56
CA ASP A 63 -36.07 30.54 -29.57
C ASP A 63 -34.73 30.21 -30.20
N GLY A 64 -34.43 30.94 -31.28
CA GLY A 64 -33.25 30.76 -32.09
C GLY A 64 -31.96 31.06 -31.32
N PHE A 65 -31.26 30.00 -30.90
CA PHE A 65 -29.90 30.09 -30.43
C PHE A 65 -28.97 29.73 -31.57
N SER A 66 -28.46 30.78 -32.21
CA SER A 66 -27.41 30.68 -33.23
C SER A 66 -26.13 30.14 -32.62
N LEU A 67 -25.90 28.85 -32.78
CA LEU A 67 -24.59 28.22 -32.48
C LEU A 67 -23.61 28.43 -33.62
N THR A 68 -23.17 29.67 -33.81
CA THR A 68 -21.90 29.91 -34.50
C THR A 68 -20.77 30.05 -33.48
N SER A 69 -20.41 28.93 -32.88
CA SER A 69 -19.13 28.76 -32.21
C SER A 69 -18.27 27.85 -33.09
N LYS A 70 -17.49 28.46 -33.97
CA LYS A 70 -16.31 27.86 -34.55
C LYS A 70 -15.33 27.48 -33.45
N ASN A 71 -15.46 26.29 -32.92
CA ASN A 71 -14.39 25.68 -32.15
C ASN A 71 -13.64 24.70 -33.04
N GLU A 72 -12.92 25.25 -34.00
CA GLU A 72 -12.01 24.52 -34.92
C GLU A 72 -10.69 24.09 -34.28
N ASN A 73 -10.65 23.90 -32.97
CA ASN A 73 -9.51 23.32 -32.24
C ASN A 73 -9.86 22.00 -31.55
N ALA A 74 -10.71 21.17 -32.15
CA ALA A 74 -10.64 19.75 -31.90
C ALA A 74 -9.30 19.27 -32.47
N ARG A 75 -8.25 19.31 -31.65
CA ARG A 75 -6.95 18.70 -31.97
C ARG A 75 -7.23 17.26 -32.38
N ARG A 76 -7.14 16.99 -33.68
CA ARG A 76 -7.08 15.61 -34.20
C ARG A 76 -6.03 14.90 -33.37
N PRO A 77 -6.31 13.70 -32.83
CA PRO A 77 -5.29 12.93 -32.15
C PRO A 77 -4.13 12.81 -33.16
N ALA A 78 -2.98 13.38 -32.81
CA ALA A 78 -1.80 13.32 -33.63
C ALA A 78 -1.57 11.84 -33.94
N ALA A 79 -1.50 11.48 -35.21
CA ALA A 79 -1.19 10.15 -35.64
C ALA A 79 0.04 9.70 -34.86
N MET A 80 -0.11 8.73 -33.95
CA MET A 80 0.99 8.20 -33.16
C MET A 80 2.01 7.65 -34.15
N SER A 81 3.10 8.37 -34.37
CA SER A 81 4.20 7.89 -35.18
C SER A 81 4.70 6.58 -34.53
N LEU A 82 5.11 5.61 -35.33
CA LEU A 82 5.72 4.35 -34.84
C LEU A 82 6.86 4.66 -33.85
N PHE A 83 7.59 5.73 -34.07
CA PHE A 83 8.64 6.22 -33.18
C PHE A 83 8.10 6.61 -31.78
N ASN A 84 6.96 7.31 -31.71
CA ASN A 84 6.32 7.63 -30.43
C ASN A 84 5.78 6.37 -29.74
N THR A 85 5.25 5.43 -30.49
CA THR A 85 4.81 4.14 -29.94
C THR A 85 5.98 3.36 -29.35
N VAL A 86 7.10 3.25 -30.07
CA VAL A 86 8.31 2.58 -29.57
C VAL A 86 8.88 3.31 -28.37
N ARG A 87 8.99 4.63 -28.42
CA ARG A 87 9.50 5.45 -27.30
C ARG A 87 8.65 5.30 -26.04
N ASN A 88 7.32 5.26 -26.18
CA ASN A 88 6.41 5.08 -25.05
C ASN A 88 6.37 3.65 -24.50
N THR A 89 6.85 2.68 -25.31
CA THR A 89 6.95 1.27 -24.91
C THR A 89 8.24 0.97 -24.16
N ILE A 90 9.31 1.76 -24.43
CA ILE A 90 10.59 1.58 -23.73
C ILE A 90 10.48 2.19 -22.33
N VAL A 91 10.38 1.30 -21.33
CA VAL A 91 10.42 1.71 -19.93
C VAL A 91 11.84 2.17 -19.57
N PRO A 92 12.00 3.35 -18.97
CA PRO A 92 13.32 3.84 -18.57
C PRO A 92 13.96 2.93 -17.52
N VAL A 93 15.27 2.80 -17.58
CA VAL A 93 16.07 2.11 -16.57
C VAL A 93 16.41 3.11 -15.47
N HIS A 94 16.19 2.74 -14.22
CA HIS A 94 16.54 3.57 -13.07
C HIS A 94 18.07 3.80 -13.00
N LYS A 95 18.48 5.00 -12.57
CA LYS A 95 19.91 5.41 -12.51
C LYS A 95 20.80 4.44 -11.75
N GLU A 96 20.29 3.79 -10.71
CA GLU A 96 20.98 2.77 -9.92
C GLU A 96 21.28 1.49 -10.71
N GLY A 97 20.63 1.27 -11.83
CA GLY A 97 20.85 0.12 -12.73
C GLY A 97 21.97 0.34 -13.73
N TYR A 98 22.31 1.57 -14.11
CA TYR A 98 23.29 1.84 -15.15
C TYR A 98 24.66 1.19 -14.92
N PRO A 99 25.27 1.26 -13.71
CA PRO A 99 26.57 0.63 -13.50
C PRO A 99 26.52 -0.90 -13.65
N PHE A 100 25.40 -1.53 -13.27
CA PHE A 100 25.24 -2.97 -13.41
C PHE A 100 25.03 -3.39 -14.87
N VAL A 101 24.17 -2.66 -15.61
CA VAL A 101 23.94 -2.91 -17.03
C VAL A 101 25.25 -2.72 -17.81
N ALA A 102 26.01 -1.67 -17.52
CA ALA A 102 27.32 -1.44 -18.15
C ALA A 102 28.32 -2.55 -17.81
N ALA A 103 28.38 -2.99 -16.56
CA ALA A 103 29.27 -4.05 -16.13
C ALA A 103 28.96 -5.39 -16.83
N PHE A 104 27.67 -5.79 -16.92
CA PHE A 104 27.25 -6.97 -17.64
C PHE A 104 27.53 -6.87 -19.13
N PHE A 105 27.31 -5.67 -19.72
CA PHE A 105 27.61 -5.44 -21.13
C PHE A 105 29.10 -5.59 -21.43
N VAL A 106 29.97 -4.92 -20.67
CA VAL A 106 31.44 -5.04 -20.84
C VAL A 106 31.90 -6.46 -20.62
N ALA A 107 31.38 -7.14 -19.57
CA ALA A 107 31.72 -8.55 -19.33
C ALA A 107 31.30 -9.45 -20.53
N SER A 108 30.13 -9.18 -21.15
CA SER A 108 29.69 -9.95 -22.31
C SER A 108 30.59 -9.75 -23.53
N LEU A 109 31.12 -8.54 -23.74
CA LEU A 109 32.10 -8.25 -24.80
C LEU A 109 33.42 -9.01 -24.58
N VAL A 110 33.94 -8.96 -23.35
CA VAL A 110 35.20 -9.65 -22.98
C VAL A 110 35.06 -11.16 -23.14
N LEU A 111 33.98 -11.74 -22.58
CA LEU A 111 33.70 -13.17 -22.69
C LEU A 111 33.45 -13.61 -24.15
N GLY A 112 32.79 -12.77 -24.94
CA GLY A 112 32.53 -13.03 -26.34
C GLY A 112 33.78 -13.00 -27.22
N TRP A 113 34.82 -12.27 -26.82
CA TRP A 113 36.13 -12.29 -27.46
C TRP A 113 36.83 -13.67 -27.30
N ILE A 114 36.59 -14.31 -26.15
CA ILE A 114 37.15 -15.68 -25.89
C ILE A 114 36.31 -16.73 -26.60
N PHE A 115 34.98 -16.64 -26.48
CA PHE A 115 34.06 -17.63 -27.05
C PHE A 115 32.71 -17.00 -27.43
N LYS A 116 32.41 -16.95 -28.75
CA LYS A 116 31.24 -16.28 -29.30
C LYS A 116 29.88 -16.60 -28.63
N PRO A 117 29.54 -17.84 -28.26
CA PRO A 117 28.31 -18.14 -27.55
C PRO A 117 28.17 -17.41 -26.21
N LEU A 118 29.29 -17.18 -25.47
CA LEU A 118 29.27 -16.45 -24.19
C LEU A 118 28.83 -15.00 -24.35
N PHE A 119 29.10 -14.38 -25.51
CA PHE A 119 28.59 -13.05 -25.84
C PHE A 119 27.07 -13.01 -25.76
N TRP A 120 26.39 -13.96 -26.40
CA TRP A 120 24.92 -13.98 -26.43
C TRP A 120 24.34 -14.27 -25.07
N ILE A 121 24.93 -15.15 -24.28
CA ILE A 121 24.52 -15.43 -22.90
C ILE A 121 24.69 -14.15 -22.05
N GLY A 122 25.84 -13.49 -22.14
CA GLY A 122 26.08 -12.23 -21.43
C GLY A 122 25.12 -11.11 -21.86
N MET A 123 24.76 -11.06 -23.14
CA MET A 123 23.78 -10.09 -23.65
C MET A 123 22.37 -10.34 -23.06
N ILE A 124 21.96 -11.61 -22.93
CA ILE A 124 20.69 -11.96 -22.26
C ILE A 124 20.69 -11.46 -20.82
N PHE A 125 21.79 -11.68 -20.07
CA PHE A 125 21.91 -11.16 -18.69
C PHE A 125 21.92 -9.64 -18.65
N THR A 126 22.55 -8.98 -19.62
CA THR A 126 22.53 -7.51 -19.73
C THR A 126 21.11 -6.98 -19.91
N LEU A 127 20.35 -7.57 -20.82
CA LEU A 127 18.94 -7.21 -21.07
C LEU A 127 18.07 -7.52 -19.85
N TRP A 128 18.26 -8.66 -19.20
CA TRP A 128 17.56 -8.98 -17.95
C TRP A 128 17.89 -7.99 -16.84
N CYS A 129 19.14 -7.58 -16.70
CA CYS A 129 19.55 -6.57 -15.74
C CYS A 129 18.87 -5.22 -16.03
N ALA A 130 18.82 -4.79 -17.30
CA ALA A 130 18.10 -3.58 -17.68
C ALA A 130 16.60 -3.70 -17.39
N TYR A 131 15.99 -4.84 -17.64
CA TYR A 131 14.60 -5.14 -17.31
C TYR A 131 14.33 -5.14 -15.81
N PHE A 132 15.26 -5.67 -15.01
CA PHE A 132 15.17 -5.66 -13.55
C PHE A 132 15.13 -4.25 -12.98
N PHE A 133 15.99 -3.36 -13.46
CA PHE A 133 16.07 -1.97 -13.02
C PHE A 133 15.12 -1.02 -13.76
N ARG A 134 14.09 -1.54 -14.43
CA ARG A 134 13.08 -0.69 -15.06
C ARG A 134 12.31 0.13 -14.04
N ASP A 135 12.00 1.37 -14.39
CA ASP A 135 11.22 2.30 -13.57
C ASP A 135 10.08 2.90 -14.38
N PRO A 136 8.97 2.17 -14.55
CA PRO A 136 7.83 2.64 -15.30
C PRO A 136 7.14 3.82 -14.62
N GLU A 137 6.59 4.73 -15.42
CA GLU A 137 5.63 5.71 -14.92
C GLU A 137 4.36 5.00 -14.44
N ARG A 138 3.73 5.54 -13.39
CA ARG A 138 2.53 4.97 -12.77
C ARG A 138 1.45 6.02 -12.65
N VAL A 139 0.21 5.61 -12.82
CA VAL A 139 -0.96 6.47 -12.62
C VAL A 139 -1.55 6.13 -11.25
N THR A 140 -1.23 6.96 -10.26
CA THR A 140 -1.62 6.72 -8.86
C THR A 140 -2.95 7.40 -8.56
N PRO A 141 -3.94 6.67 -8.02
CA PRO A 141 -5.17 7.26 -7.48
C PRO A 141 -4.83 8.28 -6.40
N GLN A 142 -5.41 9.48 -6.51
CA GLN A 142 -5.18 10.59 -5.58
C GLN A 142 -6.35 10.73 -4.61
N ASP A 143 -6.48 9.77 -3.71
CA ASP A 143 -7.48 9.78 -2.63
C ASP A 143 -6.77 9.42 -1.33
N ASP A 144 -6.93 10.28 -0.32
CA ASP A 144 -6.24 10.12 0.95
C ASP A 144 -6.83 8.99 1.84
N ASP A 145 -7.95 8.39 1.46
CA ASP A 145 -8.51 7.20 2.12
C ASP A 145 -7.94 5.90 1.56
N LEU A 146 -7.28 5.96 0.40
CA LEU A 146 -6.76 4.78 -0.27
C LEU A 146 -5.32 4.49 0.13
N VAL A 147 -5.06 3.22 0.37
CA VAL A 147 -3.70 2.68 0.56
C VAL A 147 -3.27 1.98 -0.71
N ILE A 148 -2.25 2.51 -1.35
CA ILE A 148 -1.74 2.02 -2.63
C ILE A 148 -0.60 1.01 -2.41
N SER A 149 -0.46 0.04 -3.30
CA SER A 149 0.64 -0.93 -3.22
C SER A 149 2.00 -0.25 -3.30
N PRO A 150 2.89 -0.48 -2.32
CA PRO A 150 4.23 0.09 -2.35
C PRO A 150 5.20 -0.66 -3.28
N ALA A 151 4.80 -1.84 -3.80
CA ALA A 151 5.65 -2.71 -4.59
C ALA A 151 4.89 -3.45 -5.69
N ASP A 152 5.61 -3.80 -6.76
CA ASP A 152 5.14 -4.77 -7.77
C ASP A 152 5.34 -6.18 -7.22
N GLY A 153 4.29 -7.01 -7.21
CA GLY A 153 4.47 -8.39 -6.75
C GLY A 153 3.17 -9.12 -6.48
N LYS A 154 3.26 -10.13 -5.62
CA LYS A 154 2.10 -10.88 -5.15
C LYS A 154 1.85 -10.60 -3.67
N VAL A 155 0.59 -10.42 -3.32
CA VAL A 155 0.16 -10.34 -1.92
C VAL A 155 0.43 -11.68 -1.26
N SER A 156 1.39 -11.72 -0.32
CA SER A 156 1.83 -12.95 0.36
C SER A 156 1.21 -13.13 1.73
N ALA A 157 0.83 -12.04 2.42
CA ALA A 157 0.16 -12.11 3.71
C ALA A 157 -0.82 -10.95 3.92
N ILE A 158 -1.90 -11.21 4.64
CA ILE A 158 -2.86 -10.22 5.16
C ILE A 158 -3.21 -10.69 6.57
N GLN A 159 -2.69 -10.02 7.60
CA GLN A 159 -2.76 -10.50 8.98
C GLN A 159 -2.79 -9.35 9.97
N MET A 160 -3.43 -9.56 11.13
CA MET A 160 -3.30 -8.67 12.28
C MET A 160 -2.08 -9.11 13.10
N VAL A 161 -1.07 -8.25 13.19
CA VAL A 161 0.19 -8.54 13.91
C VAL A 161 0.70 -7.29 14.60
N THR A 162 1.44 -7.48 15.69
CA THR A 162 2.17 -6.38 16.35
C THR A 162 3.28 -5.88 15.42
N PRO A 163 3.36 -4.57 15.15
CA PRO A 163 4.41 -4.01 14.34
C PRO A 163 5.79 -4.21 14.98
N PRO A 164 6.86 -4.29 14.17
CA PRO A 164 8.22 -4.37 14.69
C PRO A 164 8.54 -3.21 15.64
N ALA A 165 9.21 -3.52 16.76
CA ALA A 165 9.50 -2.53 17.82
C ALA A 165 10.29 -1.31 17.31
N GLU A 166 11.13 -1.49 16.29
CA GLU A 166 11.90 -0.40 15.69
C GLU A 166 11.06 0.69 15.00
N LEU A 167 9.79 0.40 14.67
CA LEU A 167 8.90 1.40 14.09
C LEU A 167 8.29 2.33 15.15
N ASN A 168 8.35 1.97 16.44
CA ASN A 168 7.74 2.72 17.54
C ASN A 168 6.24 3.04 17.33
N LEU A 169 5.50 2.13 16.67
CA LEU A 169 4.07 2.26 16.40
C LEU A 169 3.18 1.74 17.55
N GLY A 170 3.78 1.40 18.69
CA GLY A 170 3.09 0.81 19.83
C GLY A 170 3.06 -0.72 19.78
N SER A 171 2.34 -1.33 20.71
CA SER A 171 2.19 -2.79 20.86
C SER A 171 0.84 -3.33 20.38
N GLU A 172 -0.06 -2.45 19.98
CA GLU A 172 -1.37 -2.85 19.48
C GLU A 172 -1.25 -3.54 18.10
N PRO A 173 -2.04 -4.61 17.86
CA PRO A 173 -2.05 -5.27 16.56
C PRO A 173 -2.49 -4.32 15.44
N MET A 174 -1.70 -4.27 14.36
CA MET A 174 -1.99 -3.53 13.15
C MET A 174 -2.25 -4.47 11.98
N LEU A 175 -3.03 -4.04 11.00
CA LEU A 175 -3.22 -4.79 9.75
C LEU A 175 -1.93 -4.76 8.94
N ARG A 176 -1.25 -5.91 8.83
CA ARG A 176 -0.11 -6.09 7.94
C ARG A 176 -0.57 -6.63 6.60
N ILE A 177 -0.20 -5.95 5.52
CA ILE A 177 -0.33 -6.43 4.13
C ILE A 177 1.08 -6.55 3.58
N SER A 178 1.46 -7.76 3.17
CA SER A 178 2.80 -8.08 2.64
C SER A 178 2.75 -8.30 1.14
N VAL A 179 3.64 -7.66 0.40
CA VAL A 179 3.80 -7.84 -1.06
C VAL A 179 5.18 -8.40 -1.35
N PHE A 180 5.22 -9.60 -1.91
CA PHE A 180 6.45 -10.29 -2.30
C PHE A 180 6.83 -9.97 -3.75
N MET A 181 8.05 -9.52 -3.98
CA MET A 181 8.63 -9.20 -5.28
C MET A 181 9.58 -10.30 -5.72
N ASN A 182 9.31 -10.95 -6.83
CA ASN A 182 10.25 -11.89 -7.46
C ASN A 182 11.23 -11.12 -8.37
N VAL A 183 12.28 -11.80 -8.83
CA VAL A 183 13.35 -11.19 -9.64
C VAL A 183 12.93 -10.64 -11.02
N PHE A 184 11.68 -10.85 -11.44
CA PHE A 184 11.11 -10.31 -12.69
C PHE A 184 10.20 -9.11 -12.44
N ASN A 185 9.87 -8.79 -11.18
CA ASN A 185 9.07 -7.62 -10.83
C ASN A 185 9.90 -6.32 -10.91
N CYS A 186 9.22 -5.17 -10.93
CA CYS A 186 9.88 -3.89 -10.72
C CYS A 186 10.20 -3.73 -9.22
N HIS A 187 11.41 -3.31 -8.90
CA HIS A 187 11.89 -3.24 -7.52
C HIS A 187 11.95 -1.81 -6.97
N VAL A 188 11.46 -0.84 -7.71
CA VAL A 188 11.26 0.54 -7.23
C VAL A 188 10.08 0.55 -6.26
N ASN A 189 10.31 1.06 -5.06
CA ASN A 189 9.31 1.13 -4.00
C ASN A 189 8.67 2.51 -3.94
N ARG A 190 7.36 2.53 -3.69
CA ARG A 190 6.55 3.73 -3.70
C ARG A 190 5.77 3.91 -2.40
N ALA A 191 5.58 5.17 -1.98
CA ALA A 191 4.82 5.48 -0.78
C ALA A 191 3.36 5.03 -0.93
N PRO A 192 2.81 4.30 0.07
CA PRO A 192 1.45 3.79 -0.02
C PRO A 192 0.37 4.85 0.19
N MET A 193 0.68 5.94 0.87
CA MET A 193 -0.24 7.03 1.18
C MET A 193 0.51 8.35 1.21
N ARG A 194 -0.22 9.44 1.02
CA ARG A 194 0.27 10.80 1.29
C ARG A 194 0.48 11.01 2.78
N GLY A 195 1.57 11.67 3.14
CA GLY A 195 1.86 12.01 4.53
C GLY A 195 3.20 12.68 4.71
N ARG A 196 3.71 12.61 5.93
CA ARG A 196 5.05 13.09 6.32
C ARG A 196 5.85 11.92 6.89
N ILE A 197 7.06 11.76 6.45
CA ILE A 197 7.97 10.74 7.00
C ILE A 197 8.42 11.15 8.39
N VAL A 198 8.03 10.37 9.40
CA VAL A 198 8.37 10.66 10.82
C VAL A 198 9.75 10.10 11.15
N SER A 199 10.00 8.85 10.78
CA SER A 199 11.26 8.19 11.07
C SER A 199 11.63 7.17 10.00
N ILE A 200 12.94 6.89 9.91
CA ILE A 200 13.52 5.86 9.06
C ILE A 200 14.47 5.05 9.92
N ASN A 201 14.22 3.76 10.05
CA ASN A 201 14.94 2.87 10.94
C ASN A 201 15.54 1.69 10.15
N TYR A 202 16.82 1.78 9.86
CA TYR A 202 17.55 0.70 9.20
C TYR A 202 18.08 -0.29 10.23
N ARG A 203 17.90 -1.58 9.94
CA ARG A 203 18.47 -2.68 10.73
C ARG A 203 19.20 -3.64 9.81
N SER A 204 20.48 -3.84 10.06
CA SER A 204 21.26 -4.89 9.43
C SER A 204 20.80 -6.27 9.92
N GLY A 205 20.85 -7.26 9.05
CA GLY A 205 20.40 -8.61 9.38
C GLY A 205 20.96 -9.66 8.42
N SER A 206 20.39 -10.85 8.48
CA SER A 206 20.67 -11.98 7.60
C SER A 206 20.00 -11.81 6.24
N PHE A 207 20.26 -12.74 5.32
CA PHE A 207 19.60 -12.80 4.01
C PHE A 207 18.96 -14.18 3.83
N VAL A 208 17.78 -14.35 4.44
CA VAL A 208 16.95 -15.55 4.30
C VAL A 208 15.86 -15.28 3.26
N ASN A 209 15.21 -16.32 2.74
CA ASN A 209 14.14 -16.16 1.77
C ASN A 209 13.03 -15.25 2.32
N ALA A 210 12.81 -14.09 1.69
CA ALA A 210 11.85 -13.07 2.13
C ALA A 210 10.37 -13.51 2.07
N GLU A 211 10.06 -14.64 1.42
CA GLU A 211 8.72 -15.23 1.40
C GLU A 211 8.31 -15.81 2.75
N LEU A 212 9.29 -16.19 3.58
CA LEU A 212 9.04 -16.77 4.90
C LEU A 212 8.72 -15.67 5.93
N ASP A 213 7.77 -15.93 6.83
CA ASP A 213 7.44 -14.97 7.91
C ASP A 213 8.64 -14.69 8.84
N LYS A 214 9.49 -15.69 9.07
CA LYS A 214 10.72 -15.57 9.85
C LYS A 214 11.74 -14.58 9.26
N ALA A 215 11.69 -14.34 7.95
CA ALA A 215 12.52 -13.33 7.30
C ALA A 215 12.25 -11.89 7.78
N SER A 216 11.04 -11.64 8.33
CA SER A 216 10.71 -10.33 8.91
C SER A 216 11.53 -10.00 10.15
N GLU A 217 12.04 -11.02 10.86
CA GLU A 217 12.78 -10.86 12.12
C GLU A 217 14.29 -10.84 11.91
N ASP A 218 14.79 -11.67 11.00
CA ASP A 218 16.23 -11.96 10.85
C ASP A 218 16.89 -11.17 9.71
N ASN A 219 16.13 -10.79 8.66
CA ASN A 219 16.70 -10.19 7.45
C ASN A 219 17.00 -8.69 7.63
N GLU A 220 17.96 -8.22 6.79
CA GLU A 220 18.20 -6.80 6.59
C GLU A 220 16.89 -6.11 6.23
N ARG A 221 16.54 -5.05 6.94
CA ARG A 221 15.30 -4.33 6.76
C ARG A 221 15.44 -2.83 7.01
N ASN A 222 14.57 -2.09 6.38
CA ASN A 222 14.46 -0.65 6.55
C ASN A 222 12.99 -0.27 6.76
N GLY A 223 12.68 0.24 7.92
CA GLY A 223 11.34 0.65 8.31
C GLY A 223 11.14 2.16 8.18
N LEU A 224 10.11 2.57 7.49
CA LEU A 224 9.65 3.95 7.40
C LEU A 224 8.36 4.09 8.19
N VAL A 225 8.22 5.17 8.94
CA VAL A 225 6.96 5.58 9.56
C VAL A 225 6.48 6.84 8.86
N ILE A 226 5.25 6.79 8.35
CA ILE A 226 4.62 7.90 7.64
C ILE A 226 3.41 8.34 8.48
N GLU A 227 3.36 9.60 8.85
CA GLU A 227 2.22 10.22 9.51
C GLU A 227 1.21 10.65 8.44
N THR A 228 0.03 10.07 8.48
CA THR A 228 -1.07 10.30 7.55
C THR A 228 -2.28 10.91 8.29
N ARG A 229 -3.32 11.29 7.57
CA ARG A 229 -4.56 11.76 8.20
C ARG A 229 -5.30 10.69 9.01
N HIS A 230 -4.99 9.40 8.78
CA HIS A 230 -5.56 8.26 9.52
C HIS A 230 -4.66 7.75 10.65
N GLY A 231 -3.61 8.50 10.97
CA GLY A 231 -2.59 8.12 11.95
C GLY A 231 -1.31 7.63 11.30
N GLN A 232 -0.43 7.07 12.11
CA GLN A 232 0.86 6.58 11.65
C GLN A 232 0.73 5.22 10.99
N ILE A 233 1.36 5.06 9.84
CA ILE A 233 1.50 3.81 9.12
C ILE A 233 2.98 3.41 9.05
N GLY A 234 3.24 2.10 9.05
CA GLY A 234 4.58 1.55 8.88
C GLY A 234 4.78 0.96 7.49
N VAL A 235 5.93 1.19 6.87
CA VAL A 235 6.34 0.56 5.61
C VAL A 235 7.70 -0.06 5.82
N VAL A 236 7.80 -1.38 5.71
CA VAL A 236 9.04 -2.11 5.99
C VAL A 236 9.56 -2.76 4.70
N GLN A 237 10.71 -2.32 4.24
CA GLN A 237 11.47 -2.97 3.18
C GLN A 237 12.26 -4.13 3.79
N ILE A 238 12.11 -5.34 3.28
CA ILE A 238 12.77 -6.55 3.76
C ILE A 238 13.55 -7.16 2.62
N ALA A 239 14.88 -7.26 2.79
CA ALA A 239 15.76 -7.86 1.81
C ALA A 239 15.59 -9.40 1.80
N GLY A 240 15.63 -10.01 0.62
CA GLY A 240 15.61 -11.47 0.48
C GLY A 240 16.98 -12.09 0.33
N LEU A 241 17.02 -13.40 0.05
CA LEU A 241 18.25 -14.22 -0.01
C LEU A 241 19.32 -13.67 -0.99
N VAL A 242 18.89 -13.12 -2.12
CA VAL A 242 19.80 -12.57 -3.15
C VAL A 242 19.96 -11.06 -3.00
N ALA A 243 19.04 -10.42 -2.25
CA ALA A 243 19.08 -8.99 -1.98
C ALA A 243 20.27 -8.68 -1.06
N ARG A 244 21.16 -7.81 -1.50
CA ARG A 244 22.32 -7.39 -0.70
C ARG A 244 22.30 -5.92 -0.33
N ARG A 245 21.25 -5.17 -0.71
CA ARG A 245 21.16 -3.76 -0.37
C ARG A 245 19.75 -3.22 -0.54
N ILE A 246 19.29 -2.55 0.49
CA ILE A 246 18.11 -1.70 0.49
C ILE A 246 18.59 -0.26 0.23
N LEU A 247 17.96 0.39 -0.72
CA LEU A 247 18.16 1.82 -1.00
C LEU A 247 16.90 2.58 -0.55
N CYS A 248 17.10 3.59 0.26
CA CYS A 248 16.07 4.53 0.67
C CYS A 248 16.56 5.95 0.34
N TRP A 249 15.76 6.70 -0.41
CA TRP A 249 16.07 8.09 -0.82
C TRP A 249 15.30 9.11 -0.01
N ALA A 250 14.31 8.63 0.75
CA ALA A 250 13.49 9.47 1.61
C ALA A 250 14.30 9.96 2.82
N ASN A 251 13.93 11.13 3.33
CA ASN A 251 14.52 11.70 4.55
C ASN A 251 13.44 11.92 5.61
N PRO A 252 13.81 11.86 6.90
CA PRO A 252 12.90 12.22 7.97
C PRO A 252 12.40 13.68 7.83
N ASN A 253 11.14 13.89 8.19
CA ASN A 253 10.40 15.15 8.11
C ASN A 253 10.05 15.64 6.69
N GLU A 254 10.39 14.89 5.64
CA GLU A 254 9.94 15.21 4.28
C GLU A 254 8.46 14.83 4.08
N PRO A 255 7.68 15.67 3.35
CA PRO A 255 6.38 15.27 2.85
C PRO A 255 6.57 14.23 1.74
N VAL A 256 5.63 13.32 1.62
CA VAL A 256 5.61 12.30 0.55
C VAL A 256 4.19 12.17 0.02
N ASP A 257 4.06 12.10 -1.30
CA ASP A 257 2.78 11.83 -1.96
C ASP A 257 2.55 10.34 -2.18
N ALA A 258 1.28 9.93 -2.25
CA ALA A 258 0.92 8.56 -2.61
C ALA A 258 1.50 8.20 -3.99
N GLY A 259 2.16 7.02 -4.10
CA GLY A 259 2.81 6.58 -5.33
C GLY A 259 4.19 7.18 -5.59
N GLU A 260 4.67 8.12 -4.77
CA GLU A 260 6.00 8.69 -4.87
C GLU A 260 7.09 7.66 -4.60
N ARG A 261 8.18 7.71 -5.36
CA ARG A 261 9.32 6.78 -5.22
C ARG A 261 10.12 7.11 -3.97
N PHE A 262 10.28 6.16 -3.06
CA PHE A 262 11.08 6.38 -1.85
C PHE A 262 12.29 5.46 -1.73
N GLY A 263 12.36 4.40 -2.51
CA GLY A 263 13.46 3.45 -2.41
C GLY A 263 13.46 2.37 -3.47
N LEU A 264 14.42 1.45 -3.34
CA LEU A 264 14.59 0.29 -4.20
C LEU A 264 15.27 -0.83 -3.43
N ILE A 265 14.83 -2.08 -3.62
CA ILE A 265 15.48 -3.25 -3.04
C ILE A 265 16.06 -4.09 -4.17
N ARG A 266 17.33 -4.51 -4.06
CA ARG A 266 17.98 -5.31 -5.12
C ARG A 266 17.74 -6.80 -4.89
N PHE A 267 17.17 -7.48 -5.91
CA PHE A 267 17.04 -8.93 -6.07
C PHE A 267 16.23 -9.70 -5.01
N GLY A 268 14.92 -9.84 -5.25
CA GLY A 268 14.00 -10.67 -4.46
C GLY A 268 13.79 -10.12 -3.04
N SER A 269 12.59 -9.68 -2.75
CA SER A 269 12.33 -8.90 -1.54
C SER A 269 10.85 -8.89 -1.20
N ARG A 270 10.52 -8.38 -0.02
CA ARG A 270 9.15 -8.18 0.44
C ARG A 270 8.99 -6.77 1.01
N LEU A 271 7.84 -6.18 0.77
CA LEU A 271 7.39 -5.00 1.50
C LEU A 271 6.19 -5.34 2.37
N ASP A 272 6.27 -4.91 3.62
CA ASP A 272 5.18 -5.01 4.59
C ASP A 272 4.63 -3.61 4.86
N VAL A 273 3.31 -3.45 4.78
CA VAL A 273 2.59 -2.22 5.15
C VAL A 273 1.79 -2.52 6.40
N PHE A 274 2.00 -1.71 7.45
CA PHE A 274 1.29 -1.78 8.71
C PHE A 274 0.31 -0.62 8.80
N LEU A 275 -0.96 -0.94 8.95
CA LEU A 275 -2.06 0.00 8.93
C LEU A 275 -2.79 0.00 10.26
N PRO A 276 -3.15 1.18 10.81
CA PRO A 276 -3.93 1.29 12.04
C PRO A 276 -5.34 0.74 11.89
N ALA A 277 -6.05 0.66 12.99
CA ALA A 277 -7.45 0.23 13.01
C ALA A 277 -8.32 1.09 12.07
N GLY A 278 -9.31 0.46 11.44
CA GLY A 278 -10.19 1.10 10.45
C GLY A 278 -9.80 0.89 9.00
N ALA A 279 -8.60 0.37 8.71
CA ALA A 279 -8.22 -0.02 7.37
C ALA A 279 -8.88 -1.35 6.97
N ALA A 280 -9.55 -1.38 5.82
CA ALA A 280 -10.14 -2.59 5.25
C ALA A 280 -9.33 -3.06 4.04
N PRO A 281 -8.86 -4.33 4.00
CA PRO A 281 -8.09 -4.84 2.86
C PRO A 281 -8.96 -4.89 1.60
N ARG A 282 -8.38 -4.50 0.46
CA ARG A 282 -9.01 -4.50 -0.88
C ARG A 282 -8.39 -5.50 -1.82
N VAL A 283 -7.47 -6.29 -1.34
CA VAL A 283 -6.78 -7.36 -2.07
C VAL A 283 -6.94 -8.69 -1.36
N SER A 284 -6.61 -9.76 -2.06
CA SER A 284 -6.62 -11.13 -1.54
C SER A 284 -5.25 -11.79 -1.67
N LEU A 285 -5.01 -12.83 -0.86
CA LEU A 285 -3.77 -13.62 -0.91
C LEU A 285 -3.52 -14.18 -2.32
N GLY A 286 -2.30 -14.01 -2.81
CA GLY A 286 -1.88 -14.45 -4.14
C GLY A 286 -2.28 -13.50 -5.28
N GLN A 287 -3.02 -12.42 -5.01
CA GLN A 287 -3.34 -11.40 -5.99
C GLN A 287 -2.07 -10.65 -6.41
N THR A 288 -1.97 -10.31 -7.71
CA THR A 288 -0.91 -9.45 -8.21
C THR A 288 -1.23 -8.00 -7.88
N ALA A 289 -0.26 -7.31 -7.33
CA ALA A 289 -0.32 -5.88 -7.04
C ALA A 289 0.73 -5.14 -7.88
N VAL A 290 0.37 -3.93 -8.31
CA VAL A 290 1.22 -3.03 -9.09
C VAL A 290 1.52 -1.81 -8.24
N ALA A 291 2.82 -1.54 -8.02
CA ALA A 291 3.30 -0.41 -7.22
C ALA A 291 2.76 0.92 -7.74
N GLY A 292 2.21 1.73 -6.86
CA GLY A 292 1.66 3.05 -7.21
C GLY A 292 0.29 3.03 -7.88
N GLU A 293 -0.30 1.84 -8.18
CA GLU A 293 -1.58 1.77 -8.90
C GLU A 293 -2.63 0.92 -8.17
N THR A 294 -2.25 -0.25 -7.64
CA THR A 294 -3.20 -1.16 -7.00
C THR A 294 -3.57 -0.67 -5.60
N VAL A 295 -4.86 -0.46 -5.35
CA VAL A 295 -5.39 -0.20 -4.01
C VAL A 295 -5.35 -1.49 -3.19
N ILE A 296 -4.54 -1.51 -2.13
CA ILE A 296 -4.39 -2.69 -1.25
C ILE A 296 -5.27 -2.64 -0.02
N ALA A 297 -5.62 -1.44 0.46
CA ALA A 297 -6.58 -1.22 1.54
C ALA A 297 -7.27 0.13 1.38
N GLU A 298 -8.32 0.35 2.17
CA GLU A 298 -9.11 1.58 2.18
C GLU A 298 -9.57 1.88 3.60
N PHE A 299 -9.48 3.15 4.02
CA PHE A 299 -10.08 3.66 5.24
C PHE A 299 -11.52 4.12 5.00
N ALA A 300 -12.30 4.23 6.08
CA ALA A 300 -13.70 4.72 6.03
C ALA A 300 -14.65 3.95 5.08
N SER A 301 -14.27 2.74 4.68
CA SER A 301 -15.11 1.93 3.79
C SER A 301 -16.28 1.28 4.54
N ALA A 302 -17.49 1.51 4.05
CA ALA A 302 -18.69 0.77 4.47
C ALA A 302 -18.70 -0.68 3.93
N LYS A 303 -17.80 -1.03 3.01
CA LYS A 303 -17.70 -2.34 2.38
C LYS A 303 -16.76 -3.23 3.17
N GLY A 304 -17.17 -4.44 3.47
CA GLY A 304 -16.31 -5.48 4.07
C GLY A 304 -15.12 -5.87 3.19
N PRO A 305 -14.28 -6.81 3.65
CA PRO A 305 -13.15 -7.34 2.89
C PRO A 305 -13.58 -7.86 1.52
N VAL A 306 -12.70 -7.73 0.52
CA VAL A 306 -12.97 -8.23 -0.83
C VAL A 306 -12.87 -9.75 -0.83
N ILE A 307 -13.92 -10.42 -1.30
CA ILE A 307 -13.90 -11.87 -1.52
C ILE A 307 -13.45 -12.11 -2.96
N SER A 308 -12.34 -12.83 -3.13
CA SER A 308 -11.79 -13.15 -4.45
C SER A 308 -11.88 -14.65 -4.72
N ARG A 309 -12.13 -15.02 -5.98
CA ARG A 309 -12.05 -16.39 -6.48
C ARG A 309 -10.76 -16.56 -7.28
N ARG A 310 -10.03 -17.63 -6.99
CA ARG A 310 -8.92 -18.07 -7.84
C ARG A 310 -9.49 -18.96 -8.94
N SER A 311 -9.33 -18.55 -10.18
CA SER A 311 -9.73 -19.31 -11.38
C SER A 311 -8.52 -19.96 -12.01
#